data_0fc5e9d1375c6d3988a8beeb77582b9f
#
_entry.id   0fc5e9d1375c6d3988a8beeb77582b9f
#
_cell.length_a   1.000
_cell.length_b   1.000
_cell.length_c   1.000
_cell.angle_alpha   90.00
_cell.angle_beta   90.00
_cell.angle_gamma   90.00
#
_symmetry.space_group_name_H-M   'P 1'
#
loop_
_entity.id
_entity.type
_entity.pdbx_description
1 polymer ?
#
loop_
_entity_poly.entity_id
_entity_poly.type
_entity_poly.pdbx_seq_one_letter_code
_entity_poly.pdbx_strand_id
1 'polypeptide(L)'
;LVRKAFDEYWETGGFPEVAGLNRGLRIKTHQEYFHAILFRDLVERHDVSHPKAVTDLAHRMVDNTASLYSVNSLTGYLKSLGHKAPKSAVADYLEWFEDAYFLLTVRIFDPSLARSNTNPKKIYCVDHALITSVSSGILTNLGHLLENLTFTALRRLYAEIYYYKTKTGKEVDFIVPQRNGARMLVQVCESLAEPQTRKREVAALSEAMAELGLKSGTIVTRSEAEQIDTGGGVIEVVPIWRFLLDLPESAE
;
A
#
# COMPACT_ATOMS: atom_id res chain seq x y z
N LEU A 1 20.23 -16.60 -7.48
CA LEU A 1 19.56 -16.16 -8.69
C LEU A 1 18.32 -15.33 -8.32
N VAL A 2 17.37 -15.88 -7.54
CA VAL A 2 16.09 -15.24 -7.18
C VAL A 2 16.27 -13.89 -6.47
N ARG A 3 17.16 -13.81 -5.46
CA ARG A 3 17.43 -12.54 -4.75
C ARG A 3 17.92 -11.45 -5.70
N LYS A 4 18.83 -11.78 -6.63
CA LYS A 4 19.32 -10.82 -7.62
C LYS A 4 18.19 -10.32 -8.52
N ALA A 5 17.32 -11.23 -8.99
CA ALA A 5 16.16 -10.85 -9.79
C ALA A 5 15.17 -9.97 -8.99
N PHE A 6 14.99 -10.28 -7.70
CA PHE A 6 14.18 -9.45 -6.82
C PHE A 6 14.80 -8.06 -6.60
N ASP A 7 16.13 -7.96 -6.39
CA ASP A 7 16.80 -6.67 -6.21
C ASP A 7 16.67 -5.81 -7.48
N GLU A 8 16.77 -6.43 -8.66
CA GLU A 8 16.49 -5.75 -9.91
C GLU A 8 15.04 -5.28 -10.02
N TYR A 9 14.07 -6.14 -9.70
CA TYR A 9 12.65 -5.78 -9.67
C TYR A 9 12.35 -4.67 -8.65
N TRP A 10 12.99 -4.71 -7.48
CA TRP A 10 12.86 -3.65 -6.47
C TRP A 10 13.28 -2.27 -6.99
N GLU A 11 14.28 -2.22 -7.84
CA GLU A 11 14.73 -0.98 -8.45
C GLU A 11 13.93 -0.57 -9.70
N THR A 12 13.46 -1.56 -10.48
CA THR A 12 12.83 -1.27 -11.78
C THR A 12 11.32 -1.11 -11.70
N GLY A 13 10.67 -1.77 -10.73
CA GLY A 13 9.21 -1.87 -10.69
C GLY A 13 8.66 -2.91 -11.65
N GLY A 14 7.34 -2.87 -11.81
CA GLY A 14 6.57 -3.85 -12.59
C GLY A 14 6.18 -3.39 -14.00
N PHE A 15 6.56 -2.20 -14.44
CA PHE A 15 6.31 -1.77 -15.83
C PHE A 15 7.30 -2.43 -16.78
N PRO A 16 6.85 -3.28 -17.73
CA PRO A 16 7.76 -4.04 -18.60
C PRO A 16 8.67 -3.15 -19.44
N GLU A 17 8.20 -1.99 -19.86
CA GLU A 17 8.90 -1.07 -20.75
C GLU A 17 10.18 -0.48 -20.12
N VAL A 18 10.25 -0.47 -18.79
CA VAL A 18 11.42 0.09 -18.08
C VAL A 18 12.48 -0.97 -17.75
N ALA A 19 12.20 -2.26 -17.90
CA ALA A 19 13.09 -3.36 -17.48
C ALA A 19 14.42 -3.33 -18.22
N GLY A 20 14.67 -2.88 -19.30
CA GLY A 20 15.96 -2.81 -20.01
C GLY A 20 16.63 -1.43 -19.96
N LEU A 21 16.01 -0.45 -19.30
CA LEU A 21 16.50 0.93 -19.32
C LEU A 21 17.53 1.17 -18.21
N ASN A 22 18.48 2.06 -18.48
CA ASN A 22 19.36 2.56 -17.44
C ASN A 22 18.57 3.41 -16.42
N ARG A 23 19.13 3.60 -15.22
CA ARG A 23 18.45 4.28 -14.10
C ARG A 23 17.86 5.66 -14.48
N GLY A 24 18.60 6.48 -15.21
CA GLY A 24 18.14 7.82 -15.59
C GLY A 24 16.92 7.79 -16.51
N LEU A 25 16.94 6.91 -17.51
CA LEU A 25 15.81 6.70 -18.42
C LEU A 25 14.60 6.11 -17.70
N ARG A 26 14.81 5.14 -16.80
CA ARG A 26 13.71 4.57 -15.99
C ARG A 26 12.98 5.65 -15.19
N ILE A 27 13.72 6.47 -14.43
CA ILE A 27 13.15 7.56 -13.64
C ILE A 27 12.34 8.50 -14.54
N LYS A 28 12.92 8.91 -15.67
CA LYS A 28 12.22 9.77 -16.62
C LYS A 28 10.96 9.12 -17.17
N THR A 29 11.01 7.86 -17.55
CA THR A 29 9.85 7.11 -18.07
C THR A 29 8.73 7.00 -16.99
N HIS A 30 9.06 6.72 -15.74
CA HIS A 30 8.08 6.71 -14.66
C HIS A 30 7.46 8.10 -14.44
N GLN A 31 8.25 9.17 -14.53
CA GLN A 31 7.73 10.54 -14.43
C GLN A 31 6.78 10.87 -15.60
N GLU A 32 7.11 10.43 -16.80
CA GLU A 32 6.22 10.58 -17.97
C GLU A 32 4.92 9.77 -17.81
N TYR A 33 4.98 8.54 -17.26
CA TYR A 33 3.78 7.78 -16.93
C TYR A 33 2.91 8.49 -15.89
N PHE A 34 3.52 8.99 -14.83
CA PHE A 34 2.80 9.77 -13.83
C PHE A 34 2.09 10.99 -14.44
N HIS A 35 2.79 11.74 -15.28
CA HIS A 35 2.22 12.88 -15.98
C HIS A 35 1.12 12.47 -16.96
N ALA A 36 1.32 11.41 -17.72
CA ALA A 36 0.32 10.93 -18.67
C ALA A 36 -0.98 10.49 -17.95
N ILE A 37 -0.87 9.75 -16.87
CA ILE A 37 -2.04 9.36 -16.05
C ILE A 37 -2.77 10.60 -15.52
N LEU A 38 -2.05 11.56 -14.94
CA LEU A 38 -2.67 12.76 -14.39
C LEU A 38 -3.36 13.61 -15.46
N PHE A 39 -2.74 13.83 -16.61
CA PHE A 39 -3.28 14.73 -17.62
C PHE A 39 -4.34 14.05 -18.50
N ARG A 40 -4.07 12.85 -19.01
CA ARG A 40 -4.98 12.17 -19.95
C ARG A 40 -6.13 11.47 -19.24
N ASP A 41 -5.79 10.68 -18.20
CA ASP A 41 -6.78 9.81 -17.57
C ASP A 41 -7.59 10.51 -16.47
N LEU A 42 -7.09 11.65 -15.92
CA LEU A 42 -7.83 12.42 -14.93
C LEU A 42 -8.27 13.77 -15.47
N VAL A 43 -7.33 14.66 -15.79
CA VAL A 43 -7.66 16.06 -16.09
C VAL A 43 -8.51 16.20 -17.35
N GLU A 44 -8.08 15.59 -18.45
CA GLU A 44 -8.82 15.66 -19.73
C GLU A 44 -10.11 14.83 -19.68
N ARG A 45 -10.05 13.61 -19.13
CA ARG A 45 -11.21 12.72 -19.09
C ARG A 45 -12.36 13.25 -18.24
N HIS A 46 -12.08 13.96 -17.17
CA HIS A 46 -13.09 14.46 -16.22
C HIS A 46 -13.29 15.97 -16.27
N ASP A 47 -12.73 16.66 -17.27
CA ASP A 47 -12.82 18.13 -17.44
C ASP A 47 -12.55 18.88 -16.13
N VAL A 48 -11.41 18.58 -15.51
CA VAL A 48 -11.09 19.05 -14.17
C VAL A 48 -10.87 20.57 -14.14
N SER A 49 -11.69 21.28 -13.39
CA SER A 49 -11.60 22.75 -13.25
C SER A 49 -10.33 23.24 -12.53
N HIS A 50 -9.69 22.37 -11.72
CA HIS A 50 -8.51 22.72 -10.92
C HIS A 50 -7.37 21.71 -11.10
N PRO A 51 -6.73 21.62 -12.28
CA PRO A 51 -5.70 20.61 -12.57
C PRO A 51 -4.54 20.61 -11.56
N LYS A 52 -4.11 21.80 -11.12
CA LYS A 52 -3.03 21.94 -10.15
C LYS A 52 -3.37 21.30 -8.79
N ALA A 53 -4.63 21.42 -8.35
CA ALA A 53 -5.05 20.78 -7.10
C ALA A 53 -4.99 19.24 -7.19
N VAL A 54 -5.36 18.66 -8.33
CA VAL A 54 -5.25 17.22 -8.59
C VAL A 54 -3.79 16.78 -8.60
N THR A 55 -2.90 17.52 -9.25
CA THR A 55 -1.47 17.24 -9.30
C THR A 55 -0.84 17.29 -7.90
N ASP A 56 -1.11 18.36 -7.15
CA ASP A 56 -0.57 18.51 -5.78
C ASP A 56 -1.11 17.41 -4.85
N LEU A 57 -2.39 17.02 -5.04
CA LEU A 57 -2.97 15.90 -4.30
C LEU A 57 -2.30 14.57 -4.65
N ALA A 58 -2.07 14.28 -5.94
CA ALA A 58 -1.40 13.07 -6.40
C ALA A 58 0.01 12.94 -5.82
N HIS A 59 0.81 14.01 -5.87
CA HIS A 59 2.14 14.03 -5.24
C HIS A 59 2.03 13.76 -3.73
N ARG A 60 1.10 14.45 -3.03
CA ARG A 60 0.88 14.22 -1.60
C ARG A 60 0.56 12.77 -1.29
N MET A 61 -0.26 12.12 -2.12
CA MET A 61 -0.67 10.73 -1.93
C MET A 61 0.49 9.76 -2.20
N VAL A 62 1.28 10.00 -3.25
CA VAL A 62 2.48 9.20 -3.57
C VAL A 62 3.52 9.31 -2.45
N ASP A 63 3.81 10.52 -1.97
CA ASP A 63 4.77 10.75 -0.87
C ASP A 63 4.34 10.13 0.46
N ASN A 64 3.03 9.88 0.64
CA ASN A 64 2.46 9.29 1.85
C ASN A 64 1.80 7.92 1.59
N THR A 65 2.35 7.16 0.64
CA THR A 65 1.90 5.79 0.40
C THR A 65 1.95 4.95 1.68
N ALA A 66 1.07 3.96 1.80
CA ALA A 66 0.90 3.12 2.99
C ALA A 66 0.45 3.87 4.27
N SER A 67 0.14 5.16 4.19
CA SER A 67 -0.31 5.95 5.33
C SER A 67 -1.82 6.15 5.34
N LEU A 68 -2.37 6.37 6.52
CA LEU A 68 -3.78 6.69 6.69
C LEU A 68 -4.10 8.12 6.26
N TYR A 69 -5.20 8.28 5.57
CA TYR A 69 -5.75 9.58 5.19
C TYR A 69 -7.26 9.67 5.40
N SER A 70 -7.76 10.89 5.45
CA SER A 70 -9.18 11.19 5.37
C SER A 70 -9.43 12.29 4.34
N VAL A 71 -10.62 12.33 3.74
CA VAL A 71 -10.98 13.41 2.81
C VAL A 71 -10.86 14.77 3.48
N ASN A 72 -11.16 14.87 4.78
CA ASN A 72 -11.00 16.11 5.54
C ASN A 72 -9.54 16.56 5.63
N SER A 73 -8.61 15.63 5.94
CA SER A 73 -7.17 15.96 6.01
C SER A 73 -6.62 16.40 4.66
N LEU A 74 -7.03 15.75 3.57
CA LEU A 74 -6.61 16.10 2.21
C LEU A 74 -7.19 17.44 1.75
N THR A 75 -8.47 17.70 2.07
CA THR A 75 -9.08 19.01 1.80
C THR A 75 -8.35 20.13 2.56
N GLY A 76 -7.99 19.89 3.82
CA GLY A 76 -7.19 20.82 4.63
C GLY A 76 -5.80 21.06 4.01
N TYR A 77 -5.14 20.02 3.53
CA TYR A 77 -3.86 20.14 2.82
C TYR A 77 -3.97 21.01 1.57
N LEU A 78 -4.94 20.73 0.67
CA LEU A 78 -5.14 21.55 -0.53
C LEU A 78 -5.45 23.01 -0.20
N LYS A 79 -6.25 23.24 0.84
CA LYS A 79 -6.54 24.60 1.33
C LYS A 79 -5.29 25.32 1.82
N SER A 80 -4.36 24.62 2.51
CA SER A 80 -3.09 25.20 2.97
C SER A 80 -2.18 25.62 1.82
N LEU A 81 -2.33 25.00 0.64
CA LEU A 81 -1.65 25.37 -0.61
C LEU A 81 -2.38 26.47 -1.39
N GLY A 82 -3.50 26.99 -0.87
CA GLY A 82 -4.29 28.04 -1.52
C GLY A 82 -5.32 27.52 -2.54
N HIS A 83 -5.51 26.19 -2.67
CA HIS A 83 -6.53 25.64 -3.55
C HIS A 83 -7.94 25.80 -2.96
N LYS A 84 -8.91 26.15 -3.81
CA LYS A 84 -10.33 26.27 -3.44
C LYS A 84 -11.14 25.01 -3.82
N ALA A 85 -10.54 23.81 -3.65
CA ALA A 85 -11.22 22.55 -3.92
C ALA A 85 -12.17 22.20 -2.77
N PRO A 86 -13.49 22.06 -3.00
CA PRO A 86 -14.44 21.62 -1.99
C PRO A 86 -14.21 20.13 -1.66
N LYS A 87 -14.72 19.71 -0.49
CA LYS A 87 -14.56 18.32 -0.03
C LYS A 87 -15.14 17.29 -1.02
N SER A 88 -16.23 17.61 -1.71
CA SER A 88 -16.78 16.75 -2.77
C SER A 88 -15.79 16.54 -3.91
N ALA A 89 -15.18 17.60 -4.42
CA ALA A 89 -14.17 17.48 -5.48
C ALA A 89 -12.96 16.65 -5.05
N VAL A 90 -12.53 16.77 -3.79
CA VAL A 90 -11.44 15.92 -3.26
C VAL A 90 -11.85 14.44 -3.23
N ALA A 91 -13.11 14.15 -2.91
CA ALA A 91 -13.64 12.80 -2.96
C ALA A 91 -13.68 12.25 -4.39
N ASP A 92 -14.14 13.10 -5.35
CA ASP A 92 -14.16 12.75 -6.77
C ASP A 92 -12.73 12.47 -7.30
N TYR A 93 -11.74 13.29 -6.91
CA TYR A 93 -10.34 13.07 -7.30
C TYR A 93 -9.80 11.72 -6.82
N LEU A 94 -10.17 11.30 -5.61
CA LEU A 94 -9.75 9.99 -5.08
C LEU A 94 -10.40 8.84 -5.85
N GLU A 95 -11.66 8.96 -6.22
CA GLU A 95 -12.36 7.99 -7.06
C GLU A 95 -11.71 7.89 -8.44
N TRP A 96 -11.38 9.00 -9.06
CA TRP A 96 -10.71 9.01 -10.35
C TRP A 96 -9.29 8.44 -10.32
N PHE A 97 -8.56 8.61 -9.21
CA PHE A 97 -7.28 7.93 -9.02
C PHE A 97 -7.43 6.41 -8.98
N GLU A 98 -8.49 5.90 -8.35
CA GLU A 98 -8.80 4.46 -8.33
C GLU A 98 -9.23 3.97 -9.72
N ASP A 99 -10.08 4.70 -10.42
CA ASP A 99 -10.55 4.37 -11.77
C ASP A 99 -9.41 4.35 -12.81
N ALA A 100 -8.43 5.21 -12.63
CA ALA A 100 -7.21 5.21 -13.45
C ALA A 100 -6.20 4.12 -13.05
N TYR A 101 -6.51 3.27 -12.06
CA TYR A 101 -5.59 2.27 -11.49
C TYR A 101 -4.25 2.86 -11.06
N PHE A 102 -4.23 4.12 -10.69
CA PHE A 102 -3.02 4.84 -10.29
C PHE A 102 -2.77 4.74 -8.79
N LEU A 103 -3.76 5.12 -8.00
CA LEU A 103 -3.73 5.03 -6.55
C LEU A 103 -4.95 4.23 -6.09
N LEU A 104 -4.72 3.27 -5.22
CA LEU A 104 -5.74 2.35 -4.74
C LEU A 104 -5.93 2.53 -3.23
N THR A 105 -7.17 2.47 -2.77
CA THR A 105 -7.47 2.69 -1.36
C THR A 105 -7.84 1.40 -0.63
N VAL A 106 -7.41 1.29 0.62
CA VAL A 106 -7.70 0.17 1.51
C VAL A 106 -8.46 0.67 2.73
N ARG A 107 -9.63 0.09 2.96
CA ARG A 107 -10.52 0.42 4.08
C ARG A 107 -10.18 -0.43 5.31
N ILE A 108 -10.62 0.00 6.47
CA ILE A 108 -10.59 -0.82 7.67
C ILE A 108 -11.54 -2.01 7.55
N PHE A 109 -11.11 -3.17 8.03
CA PHE A 109 -11.97 -4.32 8.22
C PHE A 109 -12.90 -4.09 9.41
N ASP A 110 -14.16 -3.83 9.15
CA ASP A 110 -15.19 -3.61 10.18
C ASP A 110 -16.50 -4.27 9.72
N PRO A 111 -17.22 -4.98 10.61
CA PRO A 111 -18.54 -5.55 10.29
C PRO A 111 -19.57 -4.50 9.85
N SER A 112 -19.40 -3.25 10.27
CA SER A 112 -20.25 -2.14 9.86
C SER A 112 -19.70 -1.47 8.62
N LEU A 113 -20.39 -1.59 7.49
CA LEU A 113 -20.05 -0.91 6.23
C LEU A 113 -19.96 0.60 6.42
N ALA A 114 -20.83 1.20 7.23
CA ALA A 114 -20.79 2.63 7.52
C ALA A 114 -19.49 3.02 8.21
N ARG A 115 -19.04 2.27 9.21
CA ARG A 115 -17.75 2.50 9.87
C ARG A 115 -16.57 2.24 8.93
N SER A 116 -16.61 1.18 8.16
CA SER A 116 -15.58 0.88 7.16
C SER A 116 -15.41 2.03 6.14
N ASN A 117 -16.51 2.66 5.72
CA ASN A 117 -16.47 3.76 4.74
C ASN A 117 -16.07 5.12 5.34
N THR A 118 -16.40 5.38 6.62
CA THR A 118 -16.13 6.67 7.27
C THR A 118 -14.79 6.76 7.96
N ASN A 119 -14.18 5.62 8.31
CA ASN A 119 -12.83 5.58 8.89
C ASN A 119 -11.77 6.03 7.88
N PRO A 120 -10.62 6.52 8.34
CA PRO A 120 -9.47 6.76 7.48
C PRO A 120 -9.12 5.52 6.65
N LYS A 121 -8.68 5.76 5.42
CA LYS A 121 -8.24 4.71 4.50
C LYS A 121 -6.72 4.76 4.34
N LYS A 122 -6.09 3.64 4.06
CA LYS A 122 -4.71 3.61 3.57
C LYS A 122 -4.70 3.81 2.06
N ILE A 123 -3.61 4.33 1.52
CA ILE A 123 -3.44 4.50 0.08
C ILE A 123 -2.19 3.77 -0.39
N TYR A 124 -2.28 3.20 -1.58
CA TYR A 124 -1.19 2.49 -2.24
C TYR A 124 -1.10 2.90 -3.70
N CYS A 125 0.12 2.96 -4.22
CA CYS A 125 0.39 3.23 -5.63
C CYS A 125 0.48 1.91 -6.39
N VAL A 126 0.11 1.94 -7.67
CA VAL A 126 0.17 0.78 -8.56
C VAL A 126 1.57 0.18 -8.67
N ASP A 127 2.60 0.98 -8.49
CA ASP A 127 4.00 0.55 -8.60
C ASP A 127 4.92 1.28 -7.62
N HIS A 128 5.79 0.53 -6.93
CA HIS A 128 6.71 1.08 -5.93
C HIS A 128 7.87 1.85 -6.55
N ALA A 129 8.32 1.51 -7.75
CA ALA A 129 9.38 2.24 -8.44
C ALA A 129 8.86 3.56 -9.04
N LEU A 130 7.58 3.62 -9.39
CA LEU A 130 6.91 4.88 -9.72
C LEU A 130 6.97 5.84 -8.53
N ILE A 131 6.68 5.36 -7.30
CA ILE A 131 6.78 6.16 -6.07
C ILE A 131 8.18 6.77 -5.95
N THR A 132 9.23 5.95 -6.03
CA THR A 132 10.61 6.43 -5.88
C THR A 132 11.07 7.37 -6.98
N SER A 133 10.47 7.27 -8.17
CA SER A 133 10.81 8.13 -9.32
C SER A 133 10.11 9.48 -9.29
N VAL A 134 8.95 9.57 -8.64
CA VAL A 134 8.09 10.76 -8.59
C VAL A 134 8.22 11.51 -7.26
N SER A 135 8.45 10.78 -6.18
CA SER A 135 8.66 11.34 -4.84
C SER A 135 9.86 12.28 -4.80
N SER A 136 9.78 13.30 -3.96
CA SER A 136 10.90 14.22 -3.69
C SER A 136 12.17 13.53 -3.15
N GLY A 137 12.11 12.24 -2.85
CA GLY A 137 13.21 11.43 -2.31
C GLY A 137 13.58 11.73 -0.85
N ILE A 138 13.01 12.78 -0.27
CA ILE A 138 13.34 13.24 1.09
C ILE A 138 12.69 12.35 2.16
N LEU A 139 11.58 11.68 1.84
CA LEU A 139 10.75 10.94 2.80
C LEU A 139 10.49 9.48 2.41
N THR A 140 11.32 8.88 1.55
CA THR A 140 11.08 7.50 1.13
C THR A 140 11.32 6.55 2.31
N ASN A 141 10.24 6.12 2.93
CA ASN A 141 10.25 5.09 3.97
C ASN A 141 10.28 3.72 3.30
N LEU A 142 11.37 2.99 3.46
CA LEU A 142 11.54 1.65 2.87
C LEU A 142 10.48 0.66 3.35
N GLY A 143 10.02 0.78 4.59
CA GLY A 143 8.91 -0.01 5.12
C GLY A 143 7.61 0.24 4.35
N HIS A 144 7.29 1.50 4.05
CA HIS A 144 6.11 1.86 3.26
C HIS A 144 6.21 1.37 1.80
N LEU A 145 7.41 1.39 1.20
CA LEU A 145 7.61 0.82 -0.13
C LEU A 145 7.42 -0.69 -0.13
N LEU A 146 7.92 -1.38 0.91
CA LEU A 146 7.75 -2.82 1.08
C LEU A 146 6.28 -3.18 1.29
N GLU A 147 5.57 -2.38 2.08
CA GLU A 147 4.12 -2.50 2.29
C GLU A 147 3.34 -2.28 0.99
N ASN A 148 3.71 -1.26 0.21
CA ASN A 148 3.12 -1.01 -1.10
C ASN A 148 3.33 -2.18 -2.08
N LEU A 149 4.54 -2.74 -2.12
CA LEU A 149 4.84 -3.90 -2.95
C LEU A 149 4.04 -5.13 -2.52
N THR A 150 3.92 -5.36 -1.21
CA THR A 150 3.09 -6.44 -0.65
C THR A 150 1.62 -6.25 -1.04
N PHE A 151 1.10 -5.02 -0.91
CA PHE A 151 -0.25 -4.69 -1.35
C PHE A 151 -0.48 -4.98 -2.82
N THR A 152 0.40 -4.52 -3.72
CA THR A 152 0.24 -4.72 -5.16
C THR A 152 0.29 -6.19 -5.56
N ALA A 153 1.08 -7.00 -4.87
CA ALA A 153 1.11 -8.44 -5.05
C ALA A 153 -0.21 -9.10 -4.62
N LEU A 154 -0.72 -8.76 -3.44
CA LEU A 154 -2.01 -9.25 -2.96
C LEU A 154 -3.16 -8.79 -3.86
N ARG A 155 -3.14 -7.55 -4.35
CA ARG A 155 -4.20 -6.97 -5.18
C ARG A 155 -4.37 -7.65 -6.54
N ARG A 156 -3.32 -8.28 -7.07
CA ARG A 156 -3.40 -9.10 -8.29
C ARG A 156 -4.30 -10.33 -8.12
N LEU A 157 -4.40 -10.83 -6.90
CA LEU A 157 -5.09 -12.07 -6.56
C LEU A 157 -6.44 -11.81 -5.90
N TYR A 158 -6.51 -10.81 -5.03
CA TYR A 158 -7.67 -10.59 -4.16
C TYR A 158 -8.32 -9.25 -4.44
N ALA A 159 -9.63 -9.30 -4.70
CA ALA A 159 -10.43 -8.08 -4.91
C ALA A 159 -10.63 -7.31 -3.62
N GLU A 160 -10.75 -8.02 -2.50
CA GLU A 160 -11.01 -7.44 -1.18
C GLU A 160 -9.78 -7.56 -0.29
N ILE A 161 -9.23 -6.41 0.07
CA ILE A 161 -8.11 -6.26 0.99
C ILE A 161 -8.48 -5.13 1.95
N TYR A 162 -8.25 -5.36 3.23
CA TYR A 162 -8.53 -4.38 4.28
C TYR A 162 -7.31 -4.25 5.20
N TYR A 163 -7.20 -3.16 5.94
CA TYR A 163 -6.35 -3.11 7.12
C TYR A 163 -7.18 -3.41 8.37
N TYR A 164 -6.53 -3.83 9.45
CA TYR A 164 -7.24 -4.15 10.70
C TYR A 164 -6.70 -3.31 11.86
N LYS A 165 -7.59 -2.88 12.74
CA LYS A 165 -7.23 -2.31 14.04
C LYS A 165 -7.79 -3.17 15.15
N THR A 166 -6.90 -3.59 16.05
CA THR A 166 -7.26 -4.35 17.24
C THR A 166 -8.05 -3.47 18.23
N LYS A 167 -8.66 -4.09 19.21
CA LYS A 167 -9.40 -3.39 20.27
C LYS A 167 -8.51 -2.45 21.09
N THR A 168 -7.20 -2.74 21.18
CA THR A 168 -6.22 -1.85 21.84
C THR A 168 -5.66 -0.78 20.91
N GLY A 169 -6.10 -0.74 19.64
CA GLY A 169 -5.71 0.27 18.65
C GLY A 169 -4.43 -0.06 17.88
N LYS A 170 -3.87 -1.28 18.01
CA LYS A 170 -2.76 -1.71 17.17
C LYS A 170 -3.24 -1.98 15.75
N GLU A 171 -2.40 -1.67 14.78
CA GLU A 171 -2.73 -1.82 13.38
C GLU A 171 -2.05 -3.06 12.78
N VAL A 172 -2.77 -3.79 11.95
CA VAL A 172 -2.27 -4.84 11.06
C VAL A 172 -2.50 -4.38 9.63
N ASP A 173 -1.47 -4.46 8.81
CA ASP A 173 -1.46 -3.85 7.48
C ASP A 173 -2.48 -4.45 6.55
N PHE A 174 -2.61 -5.79 6.54
CA PHE A 174 -3.57 -6.44 5.65
C PHE A 174 -4.31 -7.59 6.34
N ILE A 175 -5.62 -7.60 6.13
CA ILE A 175 -6.50 -8.75 6.30
C ILE A 175 -7.18 -9.02 4.97
N VAL A 176 -7.01 -10.24 4.46
CA VAL A 176 -7.52 -10.66 3.18
C VAL A 176 -8.52 -11.79 3.38
N PRO A 177 -9.82 -11.54 3.20
CA PRO A 177 -10.83 -12.59 3.17
C PRO A 177 -10.60 -13.52 1.97
N GLN A 178 -10.68 -14.83 2.21
CA GLN A 178 -10.56 -15.84 1.17
C GLN A 178 -11.93 -16.46 0.88
N ARG A 179 -12.12 -17.00 -0.32
CA ARG A 179 -13.39 -17.59 -0.75
C ARG A 179 -13.87 -18.75 0.12
N ASN A 180 -12.93 -19.52 0.70
CA ASN A 180 -13.22 -20.62 1.62
C ASN A 180 -13.65 -20.16 3.03
N GLY A 181 -13.77 -18.85 3.25
CA GLY A 181 -14.11 -18.27 4.55
C GLY A 181 -12.90 -18.06 5.48
N ALA A 182 -11.71 -18.52 5.08
CA ALA A 182 -10.47 -18.23 5.80
C ALA A 182 -10.09 -16.75 5.65
N ARG A 183 -9.16 -16.31 6.48
CA ARG A 183 -8.59 -14.96 6.43
C ARG A 183 -7.08 -15.05 6.53
N MET A 184 -6.39 -14.34 5.66
CA MET A 184 -4.95 -14.16 5.75
C MET A 184 -4.68 -12.86 6.49
N LEU A 185 -3.79 -12.90 7.50
CA LEU A 185 -3.27 -11.70 8.17
C LEU A 185 -1.82 -11.50 7.74
N VAL A 186 -1.51 -10.31 7.29
CA VAL A 186 -0.16 -9.93 6.85
C VAL A 186 0.22 -8.60 7.48
N GLN A 187 1.36 -8.61 8.16
CA GLN A 187 2.05 -7.43 8.68
C GLN A 187 3.30 -7.21 7.85
N VAL A 188 3.73 -5.98 7.65
CA VAL A 188 4.91 -5.66 6.86
C VAL A 188 5.85 -4.75 7.64
N CYS A 189 7.11 -5.11 7.71
CA CYS A 189 8.16 -4.23 8.23
C CYS A 189 9.47 -4.49 7.52
N GLU A 190 10.34 -3.49 7.44
CA GLU A 190 11.63 -3.64 6.78
C GLU A 190 12.49 -4.71 7.46
N SER A 191 12.55 -4.67 8.80
CA SER A 191 13.35 -5.59 9.62
C SER A 191 12.80 -5.71 11.04
N LEU A 192 12.95 -6.91 11.62
CA LEU A 192 12.67 -7.23 13.01
C LEU A 192 13.93 -7.19 13.90
N ALA A 193 15.07 -6.76 13.38
CA ALA A 193 16.33 -6.73 14.13
C ALA A 193 16.27 -5.75 15.32
N GLU A 194 15.49 -4.67 15.21
CA GLU A 194 15.30 -3.73 16.32
C GLU A 194 14.26 -4.29 17.31
N PRO A 195 14.62 -4.47 18.61
CA PRO A 195 13.74 -5.15 19.57
C PRO A 195 12.37 -4.46 19.81
N GLN A 196 12.31 -3.14 19.73
CA GLN A 196 11.05 -2.42 19.92
C GLN A 196 10.13 -2.60 18.72
N THR A 197 10.67 -2.55 17.51
CA THR A 197 9.94 -2.87 16.26
C THR A 197 9.43 -4.28 16.31
N ARG A 198 10.30 -5.27 16.60
CA ARG A 198 9.90 -6.68 16.75
C ARG A 198 8.74 -6.84 17.73
N LYS A 199 8.86 -6.27 18.92
CA LYS A 199 7.82 -6.35 19.95
C LYS A 199 6.49 -5.75 19.47
N ARG A 200 6.54 -4.62 18.79
CA ARG A 200 5.36 -3.92 18.27
C ARG A 200 4.64 -4.76 17.20
N GLU A 201 5.38 -5.23 16.18
CA GLU A 201 4.80 -5.96 15.06
C GLU A 201 4.25 -7.32 15.49
N VAL A 202 5.00 -8.07 16.29
CA VAL A 202 4.57 -9.37 16.82
C VAL A 202 3.34 -9.20 17.73
N ALA A 203 3.32 -8.16 18.58
CA ALA A 203 2.19 -7.92 19.46
C ALA A 203 0.92 -7.50 18.70
N ALA A 204 1.04 -6.70 17.63
CA ALA A 204 -0.09 -6.31 16.80
C ALA A 204 -0.72 -7.52 16.11
N LEU A 205 0.11 -8.34 15.47
CA LEU A 205 -0.36 -9.51 14.74
C LEU A 205 -0.91 -10.59 15.68
N SER A 206 -0.26 -10.85 16.81
CA SER A 206 -0.74 -11.82 17.81
C SER A 206 -2.10 -11.45 18.40
N GLU A 207 -2.30 -10.16 18.69
CA GLU A 207 -3.59 -9.66 19.21
C GLU A 207 -4.68 -9.79 18.14
N ALA A 208 -4.40 -9.42 16.90
CA ALA A 208 -5.35 -9.57 15.80
C ALA A 208 -5.71 -11.06 15.56
N MET A 209 -4.72 -11.96 15.60
CA MET A 209 -4.96 -13.41 15.51
C MET A 209 -5.92 -13.88 16.60
N ALA A 210 -5.68 -13.47 17.85
CA ALA A 210 -6.54 -13.84 18.99
C ALA A 210 -7.97 -13.30 18.84
N GLU A 211 -8.13 -12.02 18.45
CA GLU A 211 -9.44 -11.40 18.26
C GLU A 211 -10.26 -12.02 17.12
N LEU A 212 -9.58 -12.44 16.06
CA LEU A 212 -10.21 -13.02 14.87
C LEU A 212 -10.30 -14.55 14.89
N GLY A 213 -9.77 -15.19 15.96
CA GLY A 213 -9.77 -16.64 16.10
C GLY A 213 -8.83 -17.37 15.12
N LEU A 214 -7.79 -16.69 14.65
CA LEU A 214 -6.82 -17.23 13.69
C LEU A 214 -5.63 -17.86 14.39
N LYS A 215 -5.08 -18.93 13.81
CA LYS A 215 -3.94 -19.68 14.34
C LYS A 215 -2.63 -19.35 13.65
N SER A 216 -2.67 -18.60 12.59
CA SER A 216 -1.49 -18.17 11.84
C SER A 216 -1.57 -16.74 11.37
N GLY A 217 -0.41 -16.11 11.24
CA GLY A 217 -0.23 -14.80 10.64
C GLY A 217 1.14 -14.73 9.99
N THR A 218 1.35 -13.79 9.09
CA THR A 218 2.59 -13.61 8.35
C THR A 218 3.17 -12.23 8.61
N ILE A 219 4.46 -12.15 8.91
CA ILE A 219 5.22 -10.89 8.86
C ILE A 219 6.11 -10.94 7.63
N VAL A 220 5.90 -10.01 6.71
CA VAL A 220 6.75 -9.85 5.53
C VAL A 220 7.86 -8.86 5.85
N THR A 221 9.10 -9.28 5.63
CA THR A 221 10.29 -8.45 5.85
C THR A 221 11.12 -8.31 4.57
N ARG A 222 12.13 -7.46 4.59
CA ARG A 222 13.05 -7.35 3.45
C ARG A 222 13.83 -8.65 3.21
N SER A 223 14.32 -9.31 4.27
CA SER A 223 15.25 -10.44 4.12
C SER A 223 15.19 -11.52 5.21
N GLU A 224 14.48 -11.28 6.31
CA GLU A 224 14.48 -12.16 7.47
C GLU A 224 13.48 -13.31 7.30
N ALA A 225 13.81 -14.47 7.87
CA ALA A 225 12.98 -15.67 7.87
C ALA A 225 13.10 -16.37 9.21
N GLU A 226 11.99 -16.53 9.91
CA GLU A 226 11.89 -17.25 11.17
C GLU A 226 10.45 -17.66 11.45
N GLN A 227 10.26 -18.49 12.47
CA GLN A 227 8.95 -18.84 12.97
C GLN A 227 8.85 -18.43 14.45
N ILE A 228 7.76 -17.74 14.81
CA ILE A 228 7.54 -17.23 16.16
C ILE A 228 6.30 -17.90 16.72
N ASP A 229 6.46 -18.67 17.80
CA ASP A 229 5.34 -19.19 18.58
C ASP A 229 4.81 -18.11 19.52
N THR A 230 3.52 -17.83 19.45
CA THR A 230 2.85 -16.83 20.29
C THR A 230 2.08 -17.44 21.47
N GLY A 231 2.17 -18.76 21.66
CA GLY A 231 1.37 -19.50 22.66
C GLY A 231 -0.11 -19.68 22.28
N GLY A 232 -0.60 -18.94 21.30
CA GLY A 232 -1.98 -19.05 20.79
C GLY A 232 -2.05 -19.39 19.30
N GLY A 233 -0.94 -19.33 18.61
CA GLY A 233 -0.75 -19.58 17.19
C GLY A 233 0.68 -19.31 16.77
N VAL A 234 0.93 -19.34 15.48
CA VAL A 234 2.26 -19.21 14.89
C VAL A 234 2.31 -17.99 13.95
N ILE A 235 3.35 -17.19 14.09
CA ILE A 235 3.68 -16.14 13.14
C ILE A 235 4.84 -16.61 12.28
N GLU A 236 4.64 -16.62 10.97
CA GLU A 236 5.68 -16.91 10.00
C GLU A 236 6.29 -15.61 9.51
N VAL A 237 7.59 -15.43 9.71
CA VAL A 237 8.36 -14.30 9.17
C VAL A 237 8.98 -14.75 7.86
N VAL A 238 8.65 -14.03 6.77
CA VAL A 238 9.11 -14.41 5.44
C VAL A 238 9.73 -13.22 4.72
N PRO A 239 10.83 -13.42 3.98
CA PRO A 239 11.36 -12.36 3.14
C PRO A 239 10.42 -12.10 1.95
N ILE A 240 10.28 -10.84 1.57
CA ILE A 240 9.34 -10.41 0.52
C ILE A 240 9.51 -11.20 -0.79
N TRP A 241 10.73 -11.48 -1.22
CA TRP A 241 10.95 -12.24 -2.46
C TRP A 241 10.35 -13.65 -2.41
N ARG A 242 10.38 -14.30 -1.20
CA ARG A 242 9.75 -15.60 -0.99
C ARG A 242 8.23 -15.47 -0.91
N PHE A 243 7.73 -14.47 -0.18
CA PHE A 243 6.30 -14.18 -0.12
C PHE A 243 5.71 -14.01 -1.51
N LEU A 244 6.38 -13.27 -2.41
CA LEU A 244 5.93 -13.07 -3.79
C LEU A 244 5.88 -14.36 -4.61
N LEU A 245 6.83 -15.29 -4.38
CA LEU A 245 6.88 -16.57 -5.09
C LEU A 245 5.89 -17.60 -4.54
N ASP A 246 5.62 -17.55 -3.24
CA ASP A 246 4.73 -18.49 -2.55
C ASP A 246 3.24 -18.10 -2.71
N LEU A 247 2.94 -16.90 -3.24
CA LEU A 247 1.57 -16.53 -3.60
C LEU A 247 1.05 -17.44 -4.71
N PRO A 248 -0.23 -17.87 -4.64
CA PRO A 248 -0.82 -18.72 -5.69
C PRO A 248 -0.90 -17.96 -7.03
N GLU A 249 -0.93 -18.69 -8.13
CA GLU A 249 -1.08 -18.10 -9.48
C GLU A 249 -2.47 -17.48 -9.70
N SER A 250 -3.46 -17.94 -8.96
CA SER A 250 -4.83 -17.40 -8.97
C SER A 250 -5.46 -17.47 -7.59
N ALA A 251 -6.38 -16.56 -7.28
CA ALA A 251 -7.18 -16.64 -6.06
C ALA A 251 -8.10 -17.87 -6.11
N GLU A 252 -7.93 -18.76 -5.13
CA GLU A 252 -8.83 -19.89 -4.91
C GLU A 252 -10.22 -19.47 -4.40
#